data_359a600f1543d56f2758446e148620f4
#
_entry.id   359a600f1543d56f2758446e148620f4
#
_cell.length_a   1.000
_cell.length_b   1.000
_cell.length_c   1.000
_cell.angle_alpha   90.00
_cell.angle_beta   90.00
_cell.angle_gamma   90.00
#
_symmetry.space_group_name_H-M   'P 1'
#
loop_
_entity.id
_entity.type
_entity.pdbx_description
1 polymer ?
#
loop_
_entity_poly.entity_id
_entity_poly.type
_entity_poly.pdbx_seq_one_letter_code
_entity_poly.pdbx_strand_id
1 'polypeptide(L)'
;MKKLLFALPFLFLFGPAFAQENIPLIQVEGTSELSIMPDEALMFINLSEKALKVSDATNALNKKTKSIEDALKKTKVSGYTFTVDNYFVNVNRVYSNNSSKDSGYVAAQTIKVRVKIAEQNLVKITEALHQTTDMTYNVQFQVSDALRKSSASKLLELAISDAKSKTEVIAKSLGLSKLQVHNVTYTSGNNNYMPVMRNAKAMLAMDTSESYQEPTFSLEEQKLNDRVMVSFSFSK
;
A
#
# COMPACT_ATOMS: atom_id res chain seq x y z
N MET A 1 22.57 70.78 -52.57
CA MET A 1 22.62 69.77 -51.50
C MET A 1 21.33 68.97 -51.52
N LYS A 2 21.32 67.80 -52.18
CA LYS A 2 20.12 66.95 -52.35
C LYS A 2 20.07 65.93 -51.18
N LYS A 3 19.04 66.04 -50.32
CA LYS A 3 18.78 65.04 -49.26
C LYS A 3 18.02 63.86 -49.86
N LEU A 4 18.67 62.69 -49.93
CA LEU A 4 18.07 61.44 -50.35
C LEU A 4 17.36 60.84 -49.13
N LEU A 5 16.04 60.78 -49.18
CA LEU A 5 15.22 60.11 -48.17
C LEU A 5 15.14 58.65 -48.51
N PHE A 6 15.73 57.78 -47.71
CA PHE A 6 15.69 56.33 -47.83
C PHE A 6 14.42 55.81 -47.14
N ALA A 7 13.43 55.47 -47.90
CA ALA A 7 12.21 54.81 -47.40
C ALA A 7 12.49 53.29 -47.27
N LEU A 8 12.58 52.80 -46.06
CA LEU A 8 12.73 51.37 -45.74
C LEU A 8 11.35 50.68 -45.83
N PRO A 9 11.11 49.69 -46.68
CA PRO A 9 9.83 48.98 -46.72
C PRO A 9 9.78 48.01 -45.51
N PHE A 10 8.81 48.27 -44.60
CA PHE A 10 8.50 47.40 -43.48
C PHE A 10 7.74 46.16 -44.00
N LEU A 11 8.52 45.05 -44.20
CA LEU A 11 7.99 43.79 -44.63
C LEU A 11 7.27 43.11 -43.45
N PHE A 12 5.92 43.20 -43.45
CA PHE A 12 5.08 42.48 -42.51
C PHE A 12 5.15 40.99 -42.85
N LEU A 13 5.90 40.22 -42.04
CA LEU A 13 5.87 38.76 -42.00
C LEU A 13 4.56 38.31 -41.33
N PHE A 14 3.51 38.13 -42.14
CA PHE A 14 2.35 37.36 -41.73
C PHE A 14 2.75 35.90 -41.66
N GLY A 15 3.21 35.42 -40.48
CA GLY A 15 3.31 33.99 -40.22
C GLY A 15 1.90 33.35 -40.25
N PRO A 16 1.73 32.14 -40.80
CA PRO A 16 0.46 31.47 -40.78
C PRO A 16 0.11 31.20 -39.29
N ALA A 17 -0.94 31.88 -38.82
CA ALA A 17 -1.56 31.54 -37.54
C ALA A 17 -2.21 30.16 -37.73
N PHE A 18 -1.60 29.11 -37.28
CA PHE A 18 -2.25 27.81 -37.14
C PHE A 18 -3.38 27.98 -36.13
N ALA A 19 -4.60 28.16 -36.64
CA ALA A 19 -5.80 28.09 -35.81
C ALA A 19 -5.87 26.68 -35.26
N GLN A 20 -5.63 26.52 -33.97
CA GLN A 20 -5.82 25.27 -33.26
C GLN A 20 -7.32 24.97 -33.28
N GLU A 21 -7.70 23.99 -34.05
CA GLU A 21 -9.13 23.58 -34.15
C GLU A 21 -9.57 23.11 -32.75
N ASN A 22 -10.40 23.89 -32.11
CA ASN A 22 -10.95 23.56 -30.80
C ASN A 22 -12.03 22.49 -30.97
N ILE A 23 -11.65 21.23 -30.97
CA ILE A 23 -12.58 20.11 -31.05
C ILE A 23 -13.40 20.10 -29.74
N PRO A 24 -14.75 20.19 -29.83
CA PRO A 24 -15.54 20.11 -28.60
C PRO A 24 -15.48 18.72 -28.00
N LEU A 25 -15.19 18.64 -26.69
CA LEU A 25 -14.96 17.40 -25.98
C LEU A 25 -15.88 17.28 -24.76
N ILE A 26 -16.34 16.07 -24.50
CA ILE A 26 -16.85 15.64 -23.19
C ILE A 26 -15.70 14.92 -22.50
N GLN A 27 -15.27 15.42 -21.36
CA GLN A 27 -14.23 14.79 -20.54
C GLN A 27 -14.84 14.27 -19.25
N VAL A 28 -14.65 12.98 -18.98
CA VAL A 28 -15.20 12.32 -17.81
C VAL A 28 -14.14 11.48 -17.11
N GLU A 29 -14.22 11.41 -15.79
CA GLU A 29 -13.49 10.45 -14.99
C GLU A 29 -14.37 9.20 -14.81
N GLY A 30 -13.85 8.07 -15.27
CA GLY A 30 -14.38 6.77 -14.94
C GLY A 30 -13.70 6.23 -13.69
N THR A 31 -14.49 5.68 -12.81
CA THR A 31 -14.04 5.11 -11.53
C THR A 31 -14.50 3.67 -11.37
N SER A 32 -13.75 2.89 -10.64
CA SER A 32 -14.12 1.52 -10.30
C SER A 32 -13.77 1.18 -8.86
N GLU A 33 -14.50 0.24 -8.30
CA GLU A 33 -14.25 -0.33 -6.98
C GLU A 33 -14.46 -1.85 -7.05
N LEU A 34 -13.58 -2.60 -6.40
CA LEU A 34 -13.68 -4.04 -6.27
C LEU A 34 -13.39 -4.44 -4.83
N SER A 35 -14.34 -5.11 -4.17
CA SER A 35 -14.15 -5.69 -2.83
C SER A 35 -13.48 -7.05 -2.96
N ILE A 36 -12.36 -7.24 -2.26
CA ILE A 36 -11.54 -8.46 -2.32
C ILE A 36 -11.18 -8.88 -0.90
N MET A 37 -11.29 -10.18 -0.62
CA MET A 37 -10.79 -10.75 0.62
C MET A 37 -9.25 -10.74 0.61
N PRO A 38 -8.60 -10.34 1.72
CA PRO A 38 -7.15 -10.48 1.87
C PRO A 38 -6.73 -11.95 1.70
N ASP A 39 -5.63 -12.18 1.01
CA ASP A 39 -5.05 -13.49 0.79
C ASP A 39 -3.69 -13.66 1.49
N GLU A 40 -3.23 -12.63 2.20
CA GLU A 40 -1.92 -12.57 2.82
C GLU A 40 -1.98 -11.90 4.20
N ALA A 41 -1.28 -12.47 5.18
CA ALA A 41 -1.04 -11.88 6.48
C ALA A 41 0.42 -11.42 6.59
N LEU A 42 0.62 -10.22 7.11
CA LEU A 42 1.91 -9.63 7.41
C LEU A 42 2.04 -9.46 8.93
N MET A 43 2.97 -10.18 9.54
CA MET A 43 3.26 -10.12 10.97
C MET A 43 4.50 -9.27 11.20
N PHE A 44 4.42 -8.31 12.12
CA PHE A 44 5.54 -7.50 12.57
C PHE A 44 5.90 -7.94 13.99
N ILE A 45 7.06 -8.54 14.15
CA ILE A 45 7.57 -9.03 15.43
C ILE A 45 8.67 -8.08 15.88
N ASN A 46 8.48 -7.42 17.02
CA ASN A 46 9.44 -6.47 17.56
C ASN A 46 10.26 -7.14 18.67
N LEU A 47 11.56 -7.13 18.49
CA LEU A 47 12.54 -7.63 19.45
C LEU A 47 13.39 -6.49 19.97
N SER A 48 13.72 -6.55 21.27
CA SER A 48 14.61 -5.59 21.92
C SER A 48 15.35 -6.27 23.07
N GLU A 49 16.67 -6.12 23.09
CA GLU A 49 17.55 -6.65 24.13
C GLU A 49 18.44 -5.56 24.72
N LYS A 50 18.65 -5.59 26.04
CA LYS A 50 19.46 -4.63 26.76
C LYS A 50 20.63 -5.33 27.42
N ALA A 51 21.84 -4.74 27.33
CA ALA A 51 23.01 -5.22 28.05
C ALA A 51 23.99 -4.07 28.30
N LEU A 52 24.97 -4.31 29.20
CA LEU A 52 26.01 -3.33 29.50
C LEU A 52 26.98 -3.14 28.33
N LYS A 53 27.19 -4.17 27.51
CA LYS A 53 28.04 -4.12 26.31
C LYS A 53 27.25 -4.31 25.05
N VAL A 54 27.66 -3.66 23.97
CA VAL A 54 27.07 -3.81 22.64
C VAL A 54 27.04 -5.27 22.20
N SER A 55 28.15 -5.98 22.34
CA SER A 55 28.27 -7.40 21.97
C SER A 55 27.23 -8.28 22.66
N ASP A 56 26.95 -8.04 23.92
CA ASP A 56 26.04 -8.86 24.69
C ASP A 56 24.58 -8.60 24.28
N ALA A 57 24.22 -7.32 24.09
CA ALA A 57 22.89 -6.93 23.57
C ALA A 57 22.64 -7.51 22.18
N THR A 58 23.60 -7.40 21.26
CA THR A 58 23.48 -7.91 19.89
C THR A 58 23.43 -9.43 19.83
N ASN A 59 24.27 -10.12 20.66
CA ASN A 59 24.24 -11.58 20.73
C ASN A 59 22.91 -12.11 21.29
N ALA A 60 22.35 -11.47 22.31
CA ALA A 60 21.04 -11.83 22.85
C ALA A 60 19.93 -11.64 21.80
N LEU A 61 19.92 -10.49 21.10
CA LEU A 61 18.98 -10.21 20.02
C LEU A 61 19.07 -11.25 18.90
N ASN A 62 20.28 -11.55 18.43
CA ASN A 62 20.49 -12.52 17.35
C ASN A 62 20.07 -13.94 17.76
N LYS A 63 20.29 -14.33 19.03
CA LYS A 63 19.82 -15.59 19.56
C LYS A 63 18.29 -15.69 19.54
N LYS A 64 17.58 -14.64 19.97
CA LYS A 64 16.11 -14.59 19.89
C LYS A 64 15.62 -14.68 18.45
N THR A 65 16.23 -13.93 17.54
CA THR A 65 15.90 -13.98 16.09
C THR A 65 16.02 -15.38 15.54
N LYS A 66 17.15 -16.04 15.85
CA LYS A 66 17.36 -17.42 15.41
C LYS A 66 16.35 -18.39 16.01
N SER A 67 15.99 -18.24 17.27
CA SER A 67 14.96 -19.06 17.91
C SER A 67 13.61 -18.94 17.23
N ILE A 68 13.21 -17.73 16.82
CA ILE A 68 11.98 -17.47 16.07
C ILE A 68 12.06 -18.13 14.68
N GLU A 69 13.16 -17.93 13.95
CA GLU A 69 13.35 -18.55 12.64
C GLU A 69 13.26 -20.08 12.71
N ASP A 70 13.91 -20.67 13.69
CA ASP A 70 13.92 -22.14 13.91
C ASP A 70 12.53 -22.66 14.31
N ALA A 71 11.77 -21.90 15.12
CA ALA A 71 10.39 -22.24 15.46
C ALA A 71 9.47 -22.20 14.22
N LEU A 72 9.59 -21.15 13.39
CA LEU A 72 8.82 -21.07 12.16
C LEU A 72 9.12 -22.22 11.19
N LYS A 73 10.39 -22.59 11.04
CA LYS A 73 10.79 -23.76 10.23
C LYS A 73 10.16 -25.08 10.72
N LYS A 74 10.04 -25.25 12.03
CA LYS A 74 9.41 -26.44 12.63
C LYS A 74 7.91 -26.54 12.34
N THR A 75 7.21 -25.45 12.06
CA THR A 75 5.77 -25.47 11.71
C THR A 75 5.50 -26.21 10.40
N LYS A 76 6.50 -26.38 9.53
CA LYS A 76 6.38 -26.92 8.17
C LYS A 76 5.38 -26.16 7.29
N VAL A 77 5.00 -24.96 7.67
CA VAL A 77 4.19 -24.09 6.81
C VAL A 77 5.04 -23.68 5.62
N SER A 78 4.54 -23.92 4.42
CA SER A 78 5.19 -23.50 3.17
C SER A 78 4.70 -22.11 2.74
N GLY A 79 5.55 -21.38 2.00
CA GLY A 79 5.15 -20.12 1.38
C GLY A 79 5.09 -18.92 2.33
N TYR A 80 5.81 -18.94 3.45
CA TYR A 80 6.09 -17.72 4.20
C TYR A 80 7.43 -17.12 3.81
N THR A 81 7.57 -15.79 4.02
CA THR A 81 8.85 -15.09 3.94
C THR A 81 9.21 -14.56 5.33
N PHE A 82 10.50 -14.61 5.64
CA PHE A 82 11.06 -14.09 6.88
C PHE A 82 12.10 -13.02 6.54
N THR A 83 11.89 -11.78 6.98
CA THR A 83 12.77 -10.65 6.68
C THR A 83 13.05 -9.89 7.94
N VAL A 84 14.34 -9.55 8.19
CA VAL A 84 14.74 -8.66 9.28
C VAL A 84 14.77 -7.23 8.75
N ASP A 85 14.17 -6.33 9.50
CA ASP A 85 14.07 -4.92 9.18
C ASP A 85 14.42 -4.07 10.41
N ASN A 86 14.81 -2.82 10.21
CA ASN A 86 15.06 -1.85 11.28
C ASN A 86 16.04 -2.30 12.36
N TYR A 87 17.10 -3.04 12.01
CA TYR A 87 18.14 -3.41 12.97
C TYR A 87 18.93 -2.18 13.44
N PHE A 88 18.96 -1.93 14.74
CA PHE A 88 19.75 -0.83 15.30
C PHE A 88 20.28 -1.16 16.71
N VAL A 89 21.35 -0.44 17.09
CA VAL A 89 21.92 -0.49 18.43
C VAL A 89 22.10 0.95 18.93
N ASN A 90 21.52 1.27 20.06
CA ASN A 90 21.59 2.59 20.68
C ASN A 90 22.04 2.52 22.13
N VAL A 91 22.58 3.63 22.66
CA VAL A 91 22.83 3.78 24.09
C VAL A 91 21.50 3.77 24.84
N ASN A 92 21.40 2.92 25.86
CA ASN A 92 20.27 2.89 26.77
C ASN A 92 20.44 3.99 27.83
N ARG A 93 19.64 5.06 27.76
CA ARG A 93 19.64 6.14 28.73
C ARG A 93 18.47 6.02 29.68
N VAL A 94 18.79 6.04 30.97
CA VAL A 94 17.77 6.07 32.02
C VAL A 94 17.71 7.48 32.59
N TYR A 95 16.52 8.03 32.65
CA TYR A 95 16.24 9.35 33.21
C TYR A 95 15.73 9.18 34.66
N SER A 96 16.41 9.80 35.62
CA SER A 96 16.00 9.82 37.01
C SER A 96 16.40 11.15 37.64
N ASN A 97 15.50 11.74 38.44
CA ASN A 97 15.75 12.98 39.20
C ASN A 97 16.37 14.10 38.35
N ASN A 98 15.79 14.40 37.19
CA ASN A 98 16.21 15.45 36.25
C ASN A 98 17.63 15.26 35.68
N SER A 99 18.21 14.08 35.76
CA SER A 99 19.48 13.70 35.17
C SER A 99 19.35 12.46 34.28
N SER A 100 20.18 12.37 33.25
CA SER A 100 20.27 11.16 32.41
C SER A 100 21.56 10.42 32.69
N LYS A 101 21.47 9.09 32.81
CA LYS A 101 22.62 8.23 32.97
C LYS A 101 22.62 7.14 31.92
N ASP A 102 23.75 6.91 31.28
CA ASP A 102 23.94 5.80 30.36
C ASP A 102 23.89 4.48 31.15
N SER A 103 22.98 3.58 30.72
CA SER A 103 22.76 2.28 31.38
C SER A 103 22.96 1.13 30.38
N GLY A 104 24.07 1.18 29.65
CA GLY A 104 24.41 0.18 28.64
C GLY A 104 23.83 0.48 27.29
N TYR A 105 23.43 -0.56 26.56
CA TYR A 105 22.99 -0.50 25.15
C TYR A 105 21.71 -1.26 24.96
N VAL A 106 20.92 -0.81 23.97
CA VAL A 106 19.73 -1.49 23.47
C VAL A 106 19.99 -1.89 22.03
N ALA A 107 19.91 -3.18 21.74
CA ALA A 107 19.83 -3.70 20.39
C ALA A 107 18.38 -4.05 20.08
N ALA A 108 17.84 -3.59 18.96
CA ALA A 108 16.46 -3.86 18.57
C ALA A 108 16.32 -4.07 17.07
N GLN A 109 15.27 -4.80 16.69
CA GLN A 109 14.91 -5.04 15.30
C GLN A 109 13.44 -5.40 15.17
N THR A 110 12.91 -5.25 13.96
CA THR A 110 11.60 -5.74 13.56
C THR A 110 11.78 -6.88 12.56
N ILE A 111 11.14 -8.01 12.83
CA ILE A 111 11.04 -9.12 11.89
C ILE A 111 9.68 -9.02 11.20
N LYS A 112 9.68 -9.10 9.87
CA LYS A 112 8.48 -9.21 9.05
C LYS A 112 8.31 -10.64 8.59
N VAL A 113 7.20 -11.26 8.99
CA VAL A 113 6.80 -12.58 8.51
C VAL A 113 5.56 -12.40 7.66
N ARG A 114 5.69 -12.69 6.36
CA ARG A 114 4.57 -12.66 5.44
C ARG A 114 4.15 -14.09 5.14
N VAL A 115 2.86 -14.38 5.26
CA VAL A 115 2.31 -15.72 5.05
C VAL A 115 1.02 -15.64 4.24
N LYS A 116 0.83 -16.57 3.30
CA LYS A 116 -0.44 -16.72 2.61
C LYS A 116 -1.51 -17.22 3.57
N ILE A 117 -2.68 -16.58 3.52
CA ILE A 117 -3.84 -17.00 4.31
C ILE A 117 -4.38 -18.27 3.62
N ALA A 118 -4.00 -19.42 4.14
CA ALA A 118 -4.49 -20.72 3.70
C ALA A 118 -4.69 -21.59 4.94
N GLU A 119 -5.90 -22.14 5.08
CA GLU A 119 -6.27 -23.05 6.15
C GLU A 119 -5.81 -22.58 7.54
N GLN A 120 -4.95 -23.38 8.19
CA GLN A 120 -4.44 -23.15 9.54
C GLN A 120 -3.02 -22.56 9.57
N ASN A 121 -2.47 -22.08 8.45
CA ASN A 121 -1.08 -21.64 8.40
C ASN A 121 -0.77 -20.50 9.39
N LEU A 122 -1.68 -19.53 9.49
CA LEU A 122 -1.50 -18.39 10.41
C LEU A 122 -1.58 -18.85 11.87
N VAL A 123 -2.52 -19.74 12.19
CA VAL A 123 -2.66 -20.32 13.53
C VAL A 123 -1.37 -21.05 13.93
N LYS A 124 -0.85 -21.95 13.10
CA LYS A 124 0.40 -22.68 13.35
C LYS A 124 1.60 -21.75 13.59
N ILE A 125 1.69 -20.65 12.81
CA ILE A 125 2.75 -19.67 12.96
C ILE A 125 2.60 -18.91 14.29
N THR A 126 1.41 -18.45 14.64
CA THR A 126 1.17 -17.74 15.90
C THR A 126 1.42 -18.61 17.12
N GLU A 127 0.99 -19.87 17.08
CA GLU A 127 1.29 -20.85 18.14
C GLU A 127 2.79 -21.08 18.32
N ALA A 128 3.52 -21.28 17.22
CA ALA A 128 4.97 -21.45 17.27
C ALA A 128 5.67 -20.22 17.86
N LEU A 129 5.19 -19.02 17.57
CA LEU A 129 5.71 -17.78 18.13
C LEU A 129 5.45 -17.69 19.65
N HIS A 130 4.24 -18.00 20.11
CA HIS A 130 3.88 -17.96 21.53
C HIS A 130 4.74 -18.88 22.38
N GLN A 131 5.23 -19.99 21.82
CA GLN A 131 6.07 -20.97 22.53
C GLN A 131 7.56 -20.65 22.50
N THR A 132 8.00 -19.58 21.84
CA THR A 132 9.42 -19.39 21.54
C THR A 132 10.15 -18.48 22.50
N THR A 133 9.68 -17.26 22.73
CA THR A 133 10.34 -16.25 23.56
C THR A 133 9.40 -15.05 23.79
N ASP A 134 9.72 -14.23 24.80
CA ASP A 134 9.03 -12.97 25.02
C ASP A 134 9.22 -12.04 23.83
N MET A 135 8.11 -11.68 23.19
CA MET A 135 8.08 -10.78 22.06
C MET A 135 6.73 -10.05 21.98
N THR A 136 6.71 -8.94 21.28
CA THR A 136 5.46 -8.30 20.87
C THR A 136 5.31 -8.42 19.37
N TYR A 137 4.10 -8.71 18.90
CA TYR A 137 3.84 -8.73 17.47
C TYR A 137 2.43 -8.22 17.17
N ASN A 138 2.23 -7.76 15.94
CA ASN A 138 0.92 -7.46 15.38
C ASN A 138 0.76 -8.17 14.04
N VAL A 139 -0.49 -8.42 13.67
CA VAL A 139 -0.85 -9.06 12.41
C VAL A 139 -1.70 -8.10 11.60
N GLN A 140 -1.36 -7.91 10.34
CA GLN A 140 -2.13 -7.13 9.37
C GLN A 140 -2.52 -8.04 8.21
N PHE A 141 -3.78 -7.96 7.79
CA PHE A 141 -4.27 -8.67 6.62
C PHE A 141 -4.22 -7.75 5.41
N GLN A 142 -3.75 -8.26 4.28
CA GLN A 142 -3.62 -7.46 3.06
C GLN A 142 -3.89 -8.30 1.81
N VAL A 143 -4.27 -7.61 0.74
CA VAL A 143 -4.32 -8.18 -0.60
C VAL A 143 -2.89 -8.26 -1.13
N SER A 144 -2.44 -9.46 -1.52
CA SER A 144 -1.09 -9.66 -2.07
C SER A 144 -0.89 -8.88 -3.38
N ASP A 145 0.37 -8.61 -3.70
CA ASP A 145 0.72 -7.98 -4.98
C ASP A 145 0.26 -8.81 -6.19
N ALA A 146 0.26 -10.15 -6.06
CA ALA A 146 -0.21 -11.04 -7.10
C ALA A 146 -1.72 -10.89 -7.33
N LEU A 147 -2.52 -10.90 -6.25
CA LEU A 147 -3.96 -10.73 -6.32
C LEU A 147 -4.33 -9.31 -6.79
N ARG A 148 -3.60 -8.30 -6.35
CA ARG A 148 -3.74 -6.91 -6.82
C ARG A 148 -3.51 -6.80 -8.32
N LYS A 149 -2.41 -7.38 -8.83
CA LYS A 149 -2.09 -7.37 -10.25
C LYS A 149 -3.13 -8.13 -11.09
N SER A 150 -3.61 -9.28 -10.63
CA SER A 150 -4.65 -10.03 -11.34
C SER A 150 -6.00 -9.28 -11.38
N SER A 151 -6.27 -8.45 -10.37
CA SER A 151 -7.49 -7.64 -10.30
C SER A 151 -7.42 -6.33 -11.08
N ALA A 152 -6.20 -5.87 -11.44
CA ALA A 152 -6.01 -4.57 -12.10
C ALA A 152 -6.73 -4.46 -13.44
N SER A 153 -6.69 -5.51 -14.27
CA SER A 153 -7.40 -5.51 -15.56
C SER A 153 -8.90 -5.36 -15.39
N LYS A 154 -9.48 -6.06 -14.41
CA LYS A 154 -10.92 -5.96 -14.12
C LYS A 154 -11.31 -4.58 -13.62
N LEU A 155 -10.51 -3.98 -12.76
CA LEU A 155 -10.72 -2.61 -12.29
C LEU A 155 -10.68 -1.61 -13.43
N LEU A 156 -9.70 -1.71 -14.33
CA LEU A 156 -9.59 -0.82 -15.48
C LEU A 156 -10.80 -0.98 -16.44
N GLU A 157 -11.24 -2.21 -16.73
CA GLU A 157 -12.44 -2.47 -17.53
C GLU A 157 -13.67 -1.80 -16.92
N LEU A 158 -13.86 -1.92 -15.61
CA LEU A 158 -14.98 -1.29 -14.90
C LEU A 158 -14.89 0.23 -14.95
N ALA A 159 -13.70 0.81 -14.76
CA ALA A 159 -13.50 2.26 -14.85
C ALA A 159 -13.79 2.81 -16.26
N ILE A 160 -13.35 2.10 -17.32
CA ILE A 160 -13.67 2.48 -18.71
C ILE A 160 -15.17 2.37 -18.98
N SER A 161 -15.84 1.33 -18.48
CA SER A 161 -17.27 1.15 -18.60
C SER A 161 -18.04 2.28 -17.91
N ASP A 162 -17.62 2.69 -16.73
CA ASP A 162 -18.20 3.82 -15.98
C ASP A 162 -18.03 5.15 -16.77
N ALA A 163 -16.83 5.40 -17.32
CA ALA A 163 -16.60 6.59 -18.16
C ALA A 163 -17.54 6.63 -19.39
N LYS A 164 -17.70 5.50 -20.06
CA LYS A 164 -18.64 5.39 -21.21
C LYS A 164 -20.07 5.70 -20.79
N SER A 165 -20.55 5.05 -19.72
CA SER A 165 -21.91 5.24 -19.21
C SER A 165 -22.19 6.69 -18.84
N LYS A 166 -21.26 7.34 -18.15
CA LYS A 166 -21.36 8.77 -17.82
C LYS A 166 -21.43 9.64 -19.07
N THR A 167 -20.59 9.36 -20.07
CA THR A 167 -20.57 10.11 -21.34
C THR A 167 -21.86 9.94 -22.10
N GLU A 168 -22.43 8.74 -22.17
CA GLU A 168 -23.73 8.48 -22.84
C GLU A 168 -24.85 9.24 -22.16
N VAL A 169 -24.92 9.29 -20.85
CA VAL A 169 -25.89 10.08 -20.09
C VAL A 169 -25.76 11.57 -20.41
N ILE A 170 -24.55 12.11 -20.42
CA ILE A 170 -24.27 13.52 -20.73
C ILE A 170 -24.69 13.83 -22.16
N ALA A 171 -24.27 13.01 -23.12
CA ALA A 171 -24.57 13.21 -24.53
C ALA A 171 -26.08 13.18 -24.81
N LYS A 172 -26.78 12.20 -24.25
CA LYS A 172 -28.26 12.09 -24.37
C LYS A 172 -28.96 13.32 -23.79
N SER A 173 -28.51 13.80 -22.64
CA SER A 173 -29.13 14.97 -21.99
C SER A 173 -28.89 16.27 -22.75
N LEU A 174 -27.82 16.36 -23.52
CA LEU A 174 -27.45 17.53 -24.33
C LEU A 174 -27.87 17.40 -25.83
N GLY A 175 -28.47 16.28 -26.23
CA GLY A 175 -28.85 16.03 -27.62
C GLY A 175 -27.65 15.84 -28.56
N LEU A 176 -26.53 15.37 -28.03
CA LEU A 176 -25.30 15.12 -28.78
C LEU A 176 -25.29 13.69 -29.36
N SER A 177 -24.65 13.52 -30.49
CA SER A 177 -24.57 12.24 -31.18
C SER A 177 -23.15 11.90 -31.62
N LYS A 178 -22.96 10.72 -32.18
CA LYS A 178 -21.69 10.25 -32.76
C LYS A 178 -20.49 10.41 -31.82
N LEU A 179 -20.62 9.88 -30.60
CA LEU A 179 -19.53 9.86 -29.62
C LEU A 179 -18.36 9.02 -30.13
N GLN A 180 -17.18 9.60 -30.11
CA GLN A 180 -15.91 8.93 -30.45
C GLN A 180 -14.86 9.20 -29.36
N VAL A 181 -14.11 8.17 -28.99
CA VAL A 181 -13.00 8.37 -28.07
C VAL A 181 -11.93 9.24 -28.72
N HIS A 182 -11.63 10.37 -28.10
CA HIS A 182 -10.61 11.30 -28.56
C HIS A 182 -9.28 11.07 -27.86
N ASN A 183 -9.30 10.92 -26.53
CA ASN A 183 -8.11 10.69 -25.72
C ASN A 183 -8.45 9.85 -24.49
N VAL A 184 -7.49 9.02 -24.08
CA VAL A 184 -7.53 8.25 -22.83
C VAL A 184 -6.26 8.53 -22.05
N THR A 185 -6.40 9.05 -20.84
CA THR A 185 -5.31 9.24 -19.93
C THR A 185 -5.48 8.28 -18.77
N TYR A 186 -4.61 7.29 -18.71
CA TYR A 186 -4.56 6.31 -17.63
C TYR A 186 -3.22 6.41 -16.94
N THR A 187 -3.25 6.81 -15.69
CA THR A 187 -2.10 6.71 -14.81
C THR A 187 -2.46 5.63 -13.81
N SER A 188 -1.82 4.46 -13.93
CA SER A 188 -2.05 3.41 -12.94
C SER A 188 -1.78 4.02 -11.56
N GLY A 189 -2.84 4.30 -10.83
CA GLY A 189 -2.72 4.88 -9.50
C GLY A 189 -1.89 3.91 -8.66
N ASN A 190 -0.89 4.44 -7.97
CA ASN A 190 -0.50 3.83 -6.71
C ASN A 190 -1.80 3.77 -5.91
N ASN A 191 -2.47 2.63 -5.95
CA ASN A 191 -3.59 2.35 -5.09
C ASN A 191 -3.04 2.42 -3.67
N ASN A 192 -2.99 3.63 -3.12
CA ASN A 192 -2.67 3.88 -1.73
C ASN A 192 -3.82 3.26 -0.94
N TYR A 193 -3.67 1.95 -0.73
CA TYR A 193 -4.44 1.23 0.23
C TYR A 193 -4.19 1.91 1.59
N MET A 194 -5.19 2.62 2.09
CA MET A 194 -5.29 2.92 3.51
C MET A 194 -5.97 1.70 4.16
N PRO A 195 -5.21 0.85 4.87
CA PRO A 195 -5.85 -0.14 5.72
C PRO A 195 -6.77 0.63 6.66
N VAL A 196 -8.04 0.30 6.66
CA VAL A 196 -8.93 0.75 7.73
C VAL A 196 -8.39 0.07 8.98
N MET A 197 -7.58 0.79 9.75
CA MET A 197 -7.16 0.36 11.08
C MET A 197 -8.38 0.38 11.98
N ARG A 198 -9.20 -0.64 11.90
CA ARG A 198 -10.05 -1.01 13.01
C ARG A 198 -9.20 -1.92 13.89
N ASN A 199 -8.80 -1.38 15.04
CA ASN A 199 -8.24 -2.18 16.12
C ASN A 199 -9.16 -3.39 16.29
N ALA A 200 -8.69 -4.58 15.91
CA ALA A 200 -9.30 -5.80 16.37
C ALA A 200 -9.19 -5.74 17.89
N LYS A 201 -10.27 -5.31 18.57
CA LYS A 201 -10.43 -5.52 20.00
C LYS A 201 -10.47 -7.04 20.14
N ALA A 202 -9.35 -7.63 20.55
CA ALA A 202 -9.40 -8.92 21.20
C ALA A 202 -10.34 -8.74 22.37
N MET A 203 -11.57 -9.24 22.26
CA MET A 203 -12.45 -9.41 23.40
C MET A 203 -11.77 -10.51 24.24
N LEU A 204 -10.99 -10.06 25.22
CA LEU A 204 -10.62 -10.90 26.35
C LEU A 204 -11.91 -11.16 27.12
N ALA A 205 -12.57 -12.26 26.80
CA ALA A 205 -13.47 -12.90 27.73
C ALA A 205 -12.57 -13.39 28.88
N MET A 206 -12.64 -12.69 30.02
CA MET A 206 -12.13 -13.22 31.28
C MET A 206 -13.02 -14.39 31.70
N ASP A 207 -12.69 -15.56 31.19
CA ASP A 207 -13.14 -16.80 31.79
C ASP A 207 -11.93 -17.50 32.43
N THR A 208 -12.03 -17.75 33.73
CA THR A 208 -10.98 -18.28 34.59
C THR A 208 -10.87 -19.79 34.42
N SER A 209 -10.39 -20.23 33.28
CA SER A 209 -9.86 -21.58 33.10
C SER A 209 -8.63 -21.49 32.20
N GLU A 210 -7.49 -21.97 32.70
CA GLU A 210 -6.19 -22.02 32.01
C GLU A 210 -6.18 -23.01 30.83
N SER A 211 -7.08 -22.84 29.85
CA SER A 211 -6.97 -23.53 28.59
C SER A 211 -6.56 -22.49 27.53
N TYR A 212 -5.38 -22.71 26.92
CA TYR A 212 -4.95 -21.97 25.75
C TYR A 212 -6.07 -22.03 24.69
N GLN A 213 -6.61 -20.86 24.34
CA GLN A 213 -7.55 -20.74 23.23
C GLN A 213 -6.80 -20.36 21.96
N GLU A 214 -7.03 -21.10 20.89
CA GLU A 214 -6.47 -20.77 19.59
C GLU A 214 -6.88 -19.35 19.15
N PRO A 215 -5.96 -18.54 18.60
CA PRO A 215 -6.32 -17.24 18.09
C PRO A 215 -7.27 -17.38 16.90
N THR A 216 -8.40 -16.69 16.96
CA THR A 216 -9.35 -16.61 15.85
C THR A 216 -9.13 -15.34 15.06
N PHE A 217 -9.05 -15.47 13.73
CA PHE A 217 -8.86 -14.33 12.81
C PHE A 217 -10.12 -14.13 11.97
N SER A 218 -10.73 -12.96 12.08
CA SER A 218 -11.82 -12.53 11.20
C SER A 218 -11.28 -11.62 10.12
N LEU A 219 -11.48 -12.00 8.86
CA LEU A 219 -11.05 -11.24 7.69
C LEU A 219 -12.17 -10.29 7.25
N GLU A 220 -11.81 -9.07 6.90
CA GLU A 220 -12.71 -8.11 6.28
C GLU A 220 -12.30 -7.89 4.82
N GLU A 221 -13.28 -7.72 3.94
CA GLU A 221 -13.01 -7.34 2.55
C GLU A 221 -12.29 -6.00 2.47
N GLN A 222 -11.37 -5.93 1.53
CA GLN A 222 -10.60 -4.72 1.23
C GLN A 222 -11.02 -4.18 -0.13
N LYS A 223 -11.16 -2.85 -0.23
CA LYS A 223 -11.56 -2.18 -1.45
C LYS A 223 -10.35 -1.79 -2.27
N LEU A 224 -10.29 -2.28 -3.49
CA LEU A 224 -9.37 -1.80 -4.52
C LEU A 224 -10.12 -0.85 -5.43
N ASN A 225 -9.50 0.27 -5.79
CA ASN A 225 -10.10 1.29 -6.64
C ASN A 225 -9.19 1.59 -7.83
N ASP A 226 -9.79 1.98 -8.94
CA ASP A 226 -9.04 2.50 -10.09
C ASP A 226 -9.80 3.66 -10.75
N ARG A 227 -9.12 4.42 -11.60
CA ARG A 227 -9.68 5.54 -12.31
C ARG A 227 -9.01 5.76 -13.65
N VAL A 228 -9.79 6.24 -14.60
CA VAL A 228 -9.34 6.60 -15.95
C VAL A 228 -10.00 7.90 -16.38
N MET A 229 -9.26 8.79 -17.01
CA MET A 229 -9.80 9.98 -17.62
C MET A 229 -9.99 9.72 -19.11
N VAL A 230 -11.21 9.90 -19.61
CA VAL A 230 -11.53 9.69 -21.03
C VAL A 230 -12.16 10.96 -21.59
N SER A 231 -11.66 11.40 -22.73
CA SER A 231 -12.22 12.50 -23.50
C SER A 231 -12.88 11.96 -24.77
N PHE A 232 -14.11 12.39 -25.03
CA PHE A 232 -14.88 12.00 -26.20
C PHE A 232 -15.17 13.24 -27.06
N SER A 233 -14.92 13.12 -28.34
CA SER A 233 -15.47 14.07 -29.33
C SER A 233 -16.90 13.69 -29.71
N PHE A 234 -17.66 14.66 -30.17
CA PHE A 234 -19.06 14.48 -30.57
C PHE A 234 -19.44 15.36 -31.75
N SER A 235 -20.53 15.01 -32.44
CA SER A 235 -21.21 15.90 -33.39
C SER A 235 -22.65 16.17 -32.92
N LYS A 236 -23.16 17.31 -33.33
CA LYS A 236 -24.57 17.63 -33.16
C LYS A 236 -25.41 16.90 -34.23
#